data_d4077e7f75e9c71f3163b80f280a5fe4
#
_entry.id   d4077e7f75e9c71f3163b80f280a5fe4
#
_cell.length_a   1.000
_cell.length_b   1.000
_cell.length_c   1.000
_cell.angle_alpha   90.00
_cell.angle_beta   90.00
_cell.angle_gamma   90.00
#
_symmetry.space_group_name_H-M   'P 1'
#
loop_
_entity.id
_entity.type
_entity.pdbx_description
1 polymer ?
#
loop_
_entity_poly.entity_id
_entity_poly.type
_entity_poly.pdbx_seq_one_letter_code
_entity_poly.pdbx_strand_id
1 'polypeptide(L)'
;ELTTFIDETDLNAMVIDVKDDTGNVTINFNTGNKQIDDNTIDIVDAKPLLKKMEEKNIYPIARIVTFKDSKLAEDHPEWSFREEDGSVWESDGGDKFVNPFNKNVWNYNIDISKEAAKAGFKDIQYDYVRFPEGFENVEGSLQYSKDGYEDSKLSDVDQRVDTVTQFLSTARKELKDYDVKVSADVFGYAAMVEEAPGIGQSFPKIAENTDAISSMIYPSHWSPGDFGLAAPDKEPYKAIDNYLDKETSVLNALGKDKPKSRPWLQDFTAQYLGESNYKAYDSQAIEDQVRALKDHGVNEFLLWNAANDYTTGVDYTPEADKEKLKENKQELKDESKESKDKEK
;
A
#
# COMPACT_ATOMS: atom_id res chain seq x y z
N GLU A 1 14.44 12.45 15.27
CA GLU A 1 15.26 11.22 15.04
C GLU A 1 15.18 10.77 13.58
N LEU A 2 14.02 10.40 13.03
CA LEU A 2 13.93 9.89 11.65
C LEU A 2 14.42 10.87 10.59
N THR A 3 14.14 12.17 10.71
CA THR A 3 14.66 13.16 9.76
C THR A 3 16.19 13.26 9.77
N THR A 4 16.82 12.98 10.91
CA THR A 4 18.28 12.92 11.04
C THR A 4 18.80 11.63 10.39
N PHE A 5 18.16 10.50 10.65
CA PHE A 5 18.51 9.23 10.04
C PHE A 5 18.46 9.29 8.50
N ILE A 6 17.39 9.87 7.95
CA ILE A 6 17.26 10.08 6.50
C ILE A 6 18.37 10.99 5.97
N ASP A 7 18.66 12.11 6.65
CA ASP A 7 19.68 13.08 6.26
C ASP A 7 21.12 12.52 6.30
N GLU A 8 21.35 11.50 7.12
CA GLU A 8 22.65 10.81 7.28
C GLU A 8 22.79 9.56 6.38
N THR A 9 21.78 9.28 5.55
CA THR A 9 21.73 8.11 4.64
C THR A 9 21.38 8.56 3.22
N ASP A 10 21.33 7.61 2.27
CA ASP A 10 20.86 7.85 0.90
C ASP A 10 19.32 7.83 0.78
N LEU A 11 18.60 7.64 1.89
CA LEU A 11 17.15 7.74 1.91
C LEU A 11 16.70 9.20 1.73
N ASN A 12 15.55 9.40 1.09
CA ASN A 12 15.09 10.75 0.73
C ASN A 12 13.58 10.96 0.83
N ALA A 13 12.89 10.08 1.52
CA ALA A 13 11.44 10.19 1.74
C ALA A 13 11.06 9.73 3.15
N MET A 14 9.93 10.21 3.64
CA MET A 14 9.33 9.74 4.89
C MET A 14 7.83 9.60 4.73
N VAL A 15 7.31 8.45 5.15
CA VAL A 15 5.88 8.20 5.27
C VAL A 15 5.42 8.64 6.65
N ILE A 16 4.35 9.42 6.69
CA ILE A 16 3.76 9.94 7.92
C ILE A 16 2.30 9.51 7.95
N ASP A 17 1.89 8.83 9.02
CA ASP A 17 0.49 8.48 9.23
C ASP A 17 -0.32 9.76 9.49
N VAL A 18 -1.10 10.16 8.51
CA VAL A 18 -2.07 11.27 8.63
C VAL A 18 -3.40 10.75 9.15
N LYS A 19 -3.80 9.56 8.75
CA LYS A 19 -4.89 8.80 9.36
C LYS A 19 -4.36 7.41 9.68
N ASP A 20 -4.36 7.05 10.96
CA ASP A 20 -3.76 5.84 11.48
C ASP A 20 -4.67 4.59 11.37
N ASP A 21 -4.17 3.43 11.80
CA ASP A 21 -4.85 2.14 11.72
C ASP A 21 -6.10 2.01 12.61
N THR A 22 -6.32 2.96 13.53
CA THR A 22 -7.52 3.02 14.37
C THR A 22 -8.58 3.95 13.78
N GLY A 23 -8.17 4.85 12.89
CA GLY A 23 -9.00 5.90 12.30
C GLY A 23 -8.76 7.29 12.91
N ASN A 24 -7.73 7.44 13.76
CA ASN A 24 -7.35 8.75 14.27
C ASN A 24 -6.73 9.59 13.15
N VAL A 25 -7.16 10.85 13.05
CA VAL A 25 -6.45 11.87 12.27
C VAL A 25 -5.37 12.48 13.16
N THR A 26 -4.13 12.35 12.78
CA THR A 26 -2.97 12.65 13.64
C THR A 26 -2.55 14.12 13.61
N ILE A 27 -3.06 14.86 12.65
CA ILE A 27 -2.75 16.28 12.39
C ILE A 27 -4.02 17.10 12.54
N ASN A 28 -3.94 18.18 13.31
CA ASN A 28 -5.03 19.12 13.42
C ASN A 28 -5.04 20.09 12.23
N PHE A 29 -5.89 19.82 11.26
CA PHE A 29 -6.05 20.65 10.07
C PHE A 29 -7.04 21.82 10.28
N ASN A 30 -7.82 21.83 11.38
CA ASN A 30 -8.91 22.80 11.60
C ASN A 30 -9.85 22.88 10.40
N THR A 31 -10.36 21.72 9.98
CA THR A 31 -11.10 21.60 8.71
C THR A 31 -12.46 22.27 8.74
N GLY A 32 -13.07 22.39 9.92
CA GLY A 32 -14.49 22.72 10.09
C GLY A 32 -15.44 21.56 9.73
N ASN A 33 -14.93 20.44 9.27
CA ASN A 33 -15.68 19.19 9.14
C ASN A 33 -15.69 18.49 10.50
N LYS A 34 -16.87 18.51 11.15
CA LYS A 34 -17.01 17.98 12.50
C LYS A 34 -16.50 16.55 12.65
N GLN A 35 -16.75 15.67 11.68
CA GLN A 35 -16.32 14.28 11.77
C GLN A 35 -14.80 14.13 11.75
N ILE A 36 -14.11 14.90 10.91
CA ILE A 36 -12.65 14.92 10.86
C ILE A 36 -12.08 15.50 12.15
N ASP A 37 -12.63 16.65 12.58
CA ASP A 37 -12.13 17.35 13.75
C ASP A 37 -12.37 16.54 15.05
N ASP A 38 -13.49 15.84 15.18
CA ASP A 38 -13.78 14.93 16.31
C ASP A 38 -12.84 13.71 16.36
N ASN A 39 -12.39 13.23 15.20
CA ASN A 39 -11.46 12.10 15.10
C ASN A 39 -9.98 12.52 15.15
N THR A 40 -9.71 13.81 15.31
CA THR A 40 -8.36 14.34 15.38
C THR A 40 -7.77 14.20 16.80
N ILE A 41 -6.57 13.64 16.90
CA ILE A 41 -5.82 13.47 18.17
C ILE A 41 -4.62 14.43 18.29
N ASP A 42 -4.32 15.20 17.24
CA ASP A 42 -3.31 16.28 17.20
C ASP A 42 -1.94 15.91 17.81
N ILE A 43 -1.36 14.81 17.33
CA ILE A 43 -0.06 14.32 17.81
C ILE A 43 1.10 14.64 16.88
N VAL A 44 0.82 15.13 15.66
CA VAL A 44 1.82 15.51 14.67
C VAL A 44 1.67 17.00 14.35
N ASP A 45 2.67 17.78 14.71
CA ASP A 45 2.76 19.19 14.28
C ASP A 45 3.32 19.23 12.85
N ALA A 46 2.42 19.27 11.86
CA ALA A 46 2.78 19.14 10.45
C ALA A 46 3.64 20.31 9.96
N LYS A 47 3.36 21.53 10.39
CA LYS A 47 4.02 22.72 9.85
C LYS A 47 5.54 22.76 10.09
N PRO A 48 6.06 22.62 11.31
CA PRO A 48 7.50 22.56 11.55
C PRO A 48 8.12 21.27 10.99
N LEU A 49 7.39 20.14 11.00
CA LEU A 49 7.88 18.88 10.45
C LEU A 49 8.11 19.01 8.94
N LEU A 50 7.11 19.43 8.19
CA LEU A 50 7.19 19.56 6.72
C LEU A 50 8.24 20.62 6.31
N LYS A 51 8.35 21.72 7.07
CA LYS A 51 9.42 22.70 6.85
C LYS A 51 10.82 22.08 7.03
N LYS A 52 11.01 21.29 8.09
CA LYS A 52 12.27 20.58 8.33
C LYS A 52 12.59 19.57 7.23
N MET A 53 11.56 18.88 6.74
CA MET A 53 11.70 17.94 5.63
C MET A 53 12.10 18.65 4.34
N GLU A 54 11.48 19.80 4.04
CA GLU A 54 11.84 20.64 2.89
C GLU A 54 13.30 21.11 2.96
N GLU A 55 13.73 21.61 4.12
CA GLU A 55 15.12 22.05 4.36
C GLU A 55 16.16 20.95 4.14
N LYS A 56 15.75 19.68 4.34
CA LYS A 56 16.59 18.47 4.17
C LYS A 56 16.34 17.71 2.87
N ASN A 57 15.53 18.26 1.97
CA ASN A 57 15.10 17.60 0.72
C ASN A 57 14.48 16.22 0.95
N ILE A 58 13.70 16.03 2.02
CA ILE A 58 12.99 14.81 2.33
C ILE A 58 11.57 14.90 1.75
N TYR A 59 11.20 13.92 0.92
CA TYR A 59 9.90 13.84 0.26
C TYR A 59 8.82 13.36 1.23
N PRO A 60 7.78 14.18 1.51
CA PRO A 60 6.75 13.85 2.49
C PRO A 60 5.61 13.07 1.85
N ILE A 61 5.34 11.87 2.36
CA ILE A 61 4.24 10.99 1.96
C ILE A 61 3.22 10.93 3.09
N ALA A 62 1.97 11.28 2.81
CA ALA A 62 0.86 11.17 3.74
C ALA A 62 0.20 9.80 3.60
N ARG A 63 0.39 8.91 4.57
CA ARG A 63 -0.32 7.63 4.61
C ARG A 63 -1.71 7.84 5.21
N ILE A 64 -2.72 7.36 4.50
CA ILE A 64 -4.12 7.39 4.90
C ILE A 64 -4.64 5.98 4.91
N VAL A 65 -4.86 5.42 6.09
CA VAL A 65 -5.54 4.14 6.28
C VAL A 65 -7.01 4.32 5.90
N THR A 66 -7.44 3.67 4.84
CA THR A 66 -8.67 4.05 4.13
C THR A 66 -9.90 3.37 4.70
N PHE A 67 -10.02 2.05 4.60
CA PHE A 67 -11.24 1.32 4.95
C PHE A 67 -11.16 0.57 6.29
N LYS A 68 -10.00 0.37 6.85
CA LYS A 68 -9.83 -0.05 8.24
C LYS A 68 -9.95 1.19 9.12
N ASP A 69 -11.08 1.36 9.79
CA ASP A 69 -11.38 2.57 10.55
C ASP A 69 -12.40 2.29 11.64
N SER A 70 -11.91 1.94 12.82
CA SER A 70 -12.76 1.61 13.96
C SER A 70 -13.54 2.82 14.46
N LYS A 71 -12.94 4.02 14.43
CA LYS A 71 -13.60 5.24 14.90
C LYS A 71 -14.78 5.63 14.03
N LEU A 72 -14.56 5.70 12.72
CA LEU A 72 -15.64 6.06 11.81
C LEU A 72 -16.74 4.99 11.77
N ALA A 73 -16.38 3.71 11.89
CA ALA A 73 -17.35 2.61 11.97
C ALA A 73 -18.22 2.68 13.24
N GLU A 74 -17.64 3.07 14.36
CA GLU A 74 -18.38 3.26 15.64
C GLU A 74 -19.28 4.50 15.59
N ASP A 75 -18.81 5.59 15.00
CA ASP A 75 -19.57 6.83 14.87
C ASP A 75 -20.72 6.70 13.85
N HIS A 76 -20.50 5.89 12.81
CA HIS A 76 -21.42 5.66 11.70
C HIS A 76 -21.58 4.17 11.39
N PRO A 77 -22.26 3.39 12.28
CA PRO A 77 -22.50 1.96 12.02
C PRO A 77 -23.15 1.68 10.65
N GLU A 78 -23.99 2.60 10.16
CA GLU A 78 -24.62 2.50 8.85
C GLU A 78 -23.66 2.64 7.66
N TRP A 79 -22.43 3.12 7.88
CA TRP A 79 -21.35 3.20 6.88
C TRP A 79 -20.37 2.01 6.98
N SER A 80 -20.66 1.04 7.84
CA SER A 80 -19.81 -0.11 8.10
C SER A 80 -20.51 -1.42 7.79
N PHE A 81 -19.89 -2.52 8.11
CA PHE A 81 -20.48 -3.85 8.13
C PHE A 81 -21.08 -4.13 9.50
N ARG A 82 -22.31 -4.67 9.54
CA ARG A 82 -23.04 -4.92 10.79
C ARG A 82 -23.46 -6.38 10.89
N GLU A 83 -23.47 -6.86 12.10
CA GLU A 83 -24.04 -8.14 12.46
C GLU A 83 -25.59 -8.10 12.40
N GLU A 84 -26.25 -9.24 12.52
CA GLU A 84 -27.71 -9.36 12.51
C GLU A 84 -28.38 -8.52 13.61
N ASP A 85 -27.74 -8.40 14.78
CA ASP A 85 -28.22 -7.60 15.90
C ASP A 85 -28.00 -6.09 15.74
N GLY A 86 -27.37 -5.68 14.63
CA GLY A 86 -27.08 -4.29 14.31
C GLY A 86 -25.75 -3.76 14.86
N SER A 87 -25.02 -4.55 15.64
CA SER A 87 -23.68 -4.18 16.11
C SER A 87 -22.68 -4.13 14.95
N VAL A 88 -21.64 -3.31 15.07
CA VAL A 88 -20.57 -3.25 14.06
C VAL A 88 -19.78 -4.55 14.08
N TRP A 89 -19.60 -5.13 12.93
CA TRP A 89 -18.76 -6.33 12.78
C TRP A 89 -17.28 -6.02 13.09
N GLU A 90 -16.63 -6.96 13.75
CA GLU A 90 -15.20 -6.91 14.04
C GLU A 90 -14.50 -8.13 13.42
N SER A 91 -13.29 -7.91 12.90
CA SER A 91 -12.41 -9.00 12.49
C SER A 91 -11.93 -9.80 13.72
N ASP A 92 -11.32 -10.95 13.51
CA ASP A 92 -10.74 -11.77 14.59
C ASP A 92 -9.70 -11.00 15.43
N GLY A 93 -9.06 -9.98 14.84
CA GLY A 93 -8.14 -9.07 15.52
C GLY A 93 -8.80 -7.92 16.30
N GLY A 94 -10.14 -7.82 16.27
CA GLY A 94 -10.89 -6.71 16.88
C GLY A 94 -10.92 -5.43 16.03
N ASP A 95 -10.45 -5.49 14.80
CA ASP A 95 -10.48 -4.34 13.89
C ASP A 95 -11.87 -4.17 13.26
N LYS A 96 -12.31 -2.92 13.16
CA LYS A 96 -13.55 -2.55 12.46
C LYS A 96 -13.22 -1.91 11.13
N PHE A 97 -14.07 -2.18 10.14
CA PHE A 97 -13.92 -1.65 8.78
C PHE A 97 -15.15 -0.84 8.40
N VAL A 98 -14.93 0.26 7.71
CA VAL A 98 -15.99 0.98 7.02
C VAL A 98 -16.21 0.37 5.65
N ASN A 99 -17.42 0.52 5.12
CA ASN A 99 -17.88 -0.11 3.89
C ASN A 99 -17.30 0.60 2.64
N PRO A 100 -16.44 -0.05 1.84
CA PRO A 100 -15.85 0.54 0.65
C PRO A 100 -16.87 0.96 -0.44
N PHE A 101 -18.09 0.44 -0.41
CA PHE A 101 -19.15 0.87 -1.32
C PHE A 101 -19.72 2.25 -0.96
N ASN A 102 -19.59 2.70 0.29
CA ASN A 102 -20.22 3.91 0.79
C ASN A 102 -19.49 5.19 0.37
N LYS A 103 -20.18 6.07 -0.36
CA LYS A 103 -19.58 7.31 -0.88
C LYS A 103 -19.27 8.34 0.22
N ASN A 104 -19.93 8.31 1.36
CA ASN A 104 -19.59 9.18 2.49
C ASN A 104 -18.21 8.80 3.05
N VAL A 105 -17.89 7.51 3.08
CA VAL A 105 -16.56 7.04 3.46
C VAL A 105 -15.49 7.53 2.48
N TRP A 106 -15.80 7.53 1.17
CA TRP A 106 -14.89 8.07 0.16
C TRP A 106 -14.64 9.56 0.38
N ASN A 107 -15.69 10.34 0.53
CA ASN A 107 -15.60 11.78 0.74
C ASN A 107 -14.80 12.12 1.99
N TYR A 108 -15.03 11.39 3.09
CA TYR A 108 -14.28 11.55 4.33
C TYR A 108 -12.76 11.39 4.13
N ASN A 109 -12.33 10.29 3.49
CA ASN A 109 -10.92 10.05 3.23
C ASN A 109 -10.33 11.03 2.21
N ILE A 110 -11.08 11.41 1.18
CA ILE A 110 -10.63 12.39 0.18
C ILE A 110 -10.51 13.79 0.79
N ASP A 111 -11.40 14.19 1.68
CA ASP A 111 -11.32 15.47 2.37
C ASP A 111 -10.07 15.56 3.26
N ILE A 112 -9.76 14.51 4.00
CA ILE A 112 -8.49 14.41 4.74
C ILE A 112 -7.28 14.52 3.78
N SER A 113 -7.35 13.85 2.64
CA SER A 113 -6.31 13.90 1.61
C SER A 113 -6.06 15.30 1.07
N LYS A 114 -7.15 16.06 0.84
CA LYS A 114 -7.08 17.46 0.39
C LYS A 114 -6.41 18.35 1.44
N GLU A 115 -6.70 18.13 2.72
CA GLU A 115 -6.06 18.89 3.81
C GLU A 115 -4.56 18.54 3.93
N ALA A 116 -4.20 17.27 3.79
CA ALA A 116 -2.80 16.86 3.74
C ALA A 116 -2.05 17.52 2.56
N ALA A 117 -2.67 17.54 1.37
CA ALA A 117 -2.11 18.21 0.19
C ALA A 117 -1.89 19.72 0.42
N LYS A 118 -2.88 20.40 1.00
CA LYS A 118 -2.78 21.83 1.36
C LYS A 118 -1.68 22.10 2.38
N ALA A 119 -1.45 21.17 3.31
CA ALA A 119 -0.42 21.28 4.34
C ALA A 119 0.99 21.18 3.77
N GLY A 120 1.18 20.59 2.59
CA GLY A 120 2.46 20.48 1.90
C GLY A 120 2.98 19.07 1.68
N PHE A 121 2.19 18.03 1.97
CA PHE A 121 2.53 16.69 1.55
C PHE A 121 2.56 16.59 0.01
N LYS A 122 3.44 15.73 -0.51
CA LYS A 122 3.68 15.58 -1.95
C LYS A 122 3.10 14.30 -2.54
N ASP A 123 2.71 13.37 -1.68
CA ASP A 123 2.12 12.09 -2.05
C ASP A 123 1.03 11.72 -1.05
N ILE A 124 -0.10 11.29 -1.55
CA ILE A 124 -1.18 10.72 -0.75
C ILE A 124 -1.17 9.22 -0.99
N GLN A 125 -0.78 8.47 0.02
CA GLN A 125 -0.68 7.02 -0.01
C GLN A 125 -1.87 6.41 0.71
N TYR A 126 -2.74 5.71 -0.03
CA TYR A 126 -3.87 4.98 0.52
C TYR A 126 -3.43 3.57 0.90
N ASP A 127 -3.50 3.26 2.19
CA ASP A 127 -3.32 1.92 2.72
C ASP A 127 -4.67 1.35 3.18
N TYR A 128 -4.75 0.04 3.39
CA TYR A 128 -6.02 -0.65 3.66
C TYR A 128 -7.13 -0.22 2.68
N VAL A 129 -6.74 0.02 1.43
CA VAL A 129 -7.63 0.32 0.31
C VAL A 129 -8.20 -0.99 -0.24
N ARG A 130 -8.95 -1.66 0.60
CA ARG A 130 -9.45 -3.03 0.41
C ARG A 130 -10.55 -3.38 1.39
N PHE A 131 -11.26 -4.45 1.08
CA PHE A 131 -12.13 -5.14 2.04
C PHE A 131 -11.30 -5.88 3.10
N PRO A 132 -11.92 -6.31 4.22
CA PRO A 132 -11.26 -7.18 5.19
C PRO A 132 -10.76 -8.48 4.57
N GLU A 133 -9.70 -9.06 5.11
CA GLU A 133 -9.24 -10.39 4.71
C GLU A 133 -10.33 -11.45 5.01
N GLY A 134 -10.53 -12.36 4.08
CA GLY A 134 -11.55 -13.39 4.21
C GLY A 134 -13.00 -12.88 4.14
N PHE A 135 -13.20 -11.66 3.65
CA PHE A 135 -14.54 -11.04 3.56
C PHE A 135 -15.55 -11.92 2.80
N GLU A 136 -15.12 -12.61 1.76
CA GLU A 136 -15.93 -13.53 0.99
C GLU A 136 -16.53 -14.68 1.83
N ASN A 137 -15.94 -14.99 2.98
CA ASN A 137 -16.42 -16.04 3.87
C ASN A 137 -17.48 -15.55 4.87
N VAL A 138 -17.54 -14.24 5.13
CA VAL A 138 -18.42 -13.63 6.14
C VAL A 138 -19.47 -12.71 5.54
N GLU A 139 -19.29 -12.21 4.33
CA GLU A 139 -20.18 -11.20 3.71
C GLU A 139 -21.66 -11.61 3.70
N GLY A 140 -21.95 -12.90 3.51
CA GLY A 140 -23.32 -13.40 3.48
C GLY A 140 -24.09 -13.32 4.79
N SER A 141 -23.41 -13.14 5.92
CA SER A 141 -23.99 -12.93 7.25
C SER A 141 -24.07 -11.47 7.67
N LEU A 142 -23.44 -10.57 6.91
CA LEU A 142 -23.34 -9.17 7.26
C LEU A 142 -24.41 -8.31 6.60
N GLN A 143 -24.80 -7.25 7.30
CA GLN A 143 -25.69 -6.22 6.78
C GLN A 143 -24.87 -5.00 6.34
N TYR A 144 -24.95 -4.66 5.06
CA TYR A 144 -24.31 -3.48 4.49
C TYR A 144 -24.95 -3.11 3.16
N SER A 145 -24.81 -1.85 2.75
CA SER A 145 -25.26 -1.40 1.42
C SER A 145 -24.17 -1.63 0.38
N LYS A 146 -24.59 -1.96 -0.83
CA LYS A 146 -23.74 -2.01 -2.03
C LYS A 146 -24.08 -0.84 -2.95
N ASP A 147 -24.02 0.38 -2.44
CA ASP A 147 -24.45 1.61 -3.12
C ASP A 147 -24.03 1.68 -4.60
N GLY A 148 -25.03 1.64 -5.49
CA GLY A 148 -24.83 1.64 -6.94
C GLY A 148 -24.62 0.27 -7.58
N TYR A 149 -24.63 -0.82 -6.79
CA TYR A 149 -24.48 -2.20 -7.29
C TYR A 149 -25.71 -3.08 -7.00
N GLU A 150 -26.81 -2.53 -6.49
CA GLU A 150 -28.00 -3.28 -6.10
C GLU A 150 -28.60 -4.08 -7.27
N ASP A 151 -28.59 -3.53 -8.48
CA ASP A 151 -29.04 -4.14 -9.71
C ASP A 151 -27.89 -4.56 -10.65
N SER A 152 -26.67 -4.60 -10.14
CA SER A 152 -25.49 -4.92 -10.94
C SER A 152 -25.52 -6.39 -11.38
N LYS A 153 -25.05 -6.65 -12.61
CA LYS A 153 -24.83 -8.00 -13.13
C LYS A 153 -23.41 -8.52 -12.87
N LEU A 154 -22.56 -7.68 -12.29
CA LEU A 154 -21.22 -8.09 -11.89
C LEU A 154 -21.29 -9.10 -10.75
N SER A 155 -20.34 -10.02 -10.72
CA SER A 155 -20.14 -10.93 -9.57
C SER A 155 -19.80 -10.12 -8.31
N ASP A 156 -19.97 -10.68 -7.12
CA ASP A 156 -19.58 -10.02 -5.87
C ASP A 156 -18.10 -9.70 -5.84
N VAL A 157 -17.25 -10.55 -6.41
CA VAL A 157 -15.80 -10.30 -6.59
C VAL A 157 -15.57 -9.09 -7.47
N ASP A 158 -16.20 -9.02 -8.64
CA ASP A 158 -16.05 -7.91 -9.56
C ASP A 158 -16.58 -6.59 -8.99
N GLN A 159 -17.66 -6.63 -8.21
CA GLN A 159 -18.20 -5.46 -7.52
C GLN A 159 -17.19 -4.91 -6.51
N ARG A 160 -16.54 -5.79 -5.73
CA ARG A 160 -15.48 -5.39 -4.78
C ARG A 160 -14.27 -4.78 -5.49
N VAL A 161 -13.81 -5.44 -6.54
CA VAL A 161 -12.68 -4.92 -7.35
C VAL A 161 -13.02 -3.59 -7.99
N ASP A 162 -14.21 -3.46 -8.57
CA ASP A 162 -14.63 -2.25 -9.24
C ASP A 162 -14.74 -1.07 -8.25
N THR A 163 -15.34 -1.29 -7.08
CA THR A 163 -15.51 -0.20 -6.10
C THR A 163 -14.18 0.28 -5.53
N VAL A 164 -13.24 -0.61 -5.23
CA VAL A 164 -11.89 -0.24 -4.78
C VAL A 164 -11.15 0.55 -5.86
N THR A 165 -11.22 0.09 -7.10
CA THR A 165 -10.60 0.76 -8.26
C THR A 165 -11.22 2.15 -8.50
N GLN A 166 -12.54 2.26 -8.44
CA GLN A 166 -13.25 3.53 -8.62
C GLN A 166 -12.96 4.52 -7.49
N PHE A 167 -12.75 4.06 -6.25
CA PHE A 167 -12.32 4.94 -5.17
C PHE A 167 -10.99 5.63 -5.53
N LEU A 168 -9.98 4.86 -5.96
CA LEU A 168 -8.66 5.41 -6.33
C LEU A 168 -8.77 6.36 -7.54
N SER A 169 -9.54 5.98 -8.55
CA SER A 169 -9.81 6.85 -9.71
C SER A 169 -10.46 8.17 -9.30
N THR A 170 -11.45 8.11 -8.39
CA THR A 170 -12.13 9.29 -7.87
C THR A 170 -11.20 10.16 -7.05
N ALA A 171 -10.43 9.56 -6.13
CA ALA A 171 -9.44 10.28 -5.32
C ALA A 171 -8.41 11.00 -6.19
N ARG A 172 -7.86 10.31 -7.20
CA ARG A 172 -6.91 10.89 -8.15
C ARG A 172 -7.51 12.06 -8.94
N LYS A 173 -8.77 11.94 -9.35
CA LYS A 173 -9.50 13.02 -10.03
C LYS A 173 -9.74 14.23 -9.11
N GLU A 174 -10.16 14.00 -7.87
CA GLU A 174 -10.42 15.05 -6.90
C GLU A 174 -9.14 15.79 -6.45
N LEU A 175 -8.00 15.09 -6.48
CA LEU A 175 -6.70 15.63 -6.10
C LEU A 175 -5.89 16.24 -7.26
N LYS A 176 -6.41 16.19 -8.50
CA LYS A 176 -5.66 16.63 -9.70
C LYS A 176 -5.20 18.09 -9.67
N ASP A 177 -5.97 18.95 -9.01
CA ASP A 177 -5.68 20.39 -8.91
C ASP A 177 -4.78 20.72 -7.70
N TYR A 178 -4.39 19.72 -6.93
CA TYR A 178 -3.40 19.80 -5.88
C TYR A 178 -2.06 19.27 -6.40
N ASP A 179 -0.97 19.87 -5.99
CA ASP A 179 0.39 19.43 -6.38
C ASP A 179 0.82 18.17 -5.61
N VAL A 180 0.09 17.07 -5.78
CA VAL A 180 0.35 15.79 -5.11
C VAL A 180 0.24 14.62 -6.08
N LYS A 181 0.98 13.57 -5.76
CA LYS A 181 0.82 12.23 -6.36
C LYS A 181 -0.17 11.40 -5.53
N VAL A 182 -0.74 10.39 -6.16
CA VAL A 182 -1.59 9.40 -5.50
C VAL A 182 -0.93 8.03 -5.62
N SER A 183 -0.75 7.36 -4.49
CA SER A 183 -0.21 6.02 -4.42
C SER A 183 -1.10 5.10 -3.60
N ALA A 184 -0.89 3.80 -3.74
CA ALA A 184 -1.65 2.80 -3.00
C ALA A 184 -0.73 1.69 -2.49
N ASP A 185 -0.97 1.28 -1.25
CA ASP A 185 -0.37 0.08 -0.67
C ASP A 185 -1.26 -1.12 -1.01
N VAL A 186 -0.66 -2.18 -1.48
CA VAL A 186 -1.35 -3.41 -1.85
C VAL A 186 -0.63 -4.63 -1.27
N PHE A 187 -1.37 -5.71 -1.07
CA PHE A 187 -0.71 -6.97 -0.76
C PHE A 187 0.17 -7.43 -1.93
N GLY A 188 1.38 -7.92 -1.62
CA GLY A 188 2.28 -8.44 -2.64
C GLY A 188 1.64 -9.53 -3.50
N TYR A 189 0.88 -10.45 -2.89
CA TYR A 189 0.24 -11.53 -3.62
C TYR A 189 -0.80 -11.05 -4.66
N ALA A 190 -1.31 -9.82 -4.55
CA ALA A 190 -2.24 -9.26 -5.55
C ALA A 190 -1.63 -9.17 -6.96
N ALA A 191 -0.31 -9.06 -7.07
CA ALA A 191 0.39 -9.13 -8.36
C ALA A 191 0.57 -10.58 -8.86
N MET A 192 0.40 -11.57 -8.00
CA MET A 192 0.60 -13.00 -8.29
C MET A 192 -0.67 -13.67 -8.82
N VAL A 193 -1.83 -13.04 -8.66
CA VAL A 193 -3.14 -13.53 -9.07
C VAL A 193 -3.80 -12.54 -10.02
N GLU A 194 -4.77 -12.98 -10.80
CA GLU A 194 -5.52 -12.11 -11.70
C GLU A 194 -6.31 -11.07 -10.93
N GLU A 195 -6.94 -11.49 -9.85
CA GLU A 195 -7.62 -10.63 -8.87
C GLU A 195 -7.58 -11.27 -7.48
N ALA A 196 -7.58 -10.45 -6.44
CA ALA A 196 -7.67 -10.89 -5.06
C ALA A 196 -9.14 -10.84 -4.60
N PRO A 197 -9.87 -11.96 -4.60
CA PRO A 197 -11.34 -11.97 -4.61
C PRO A 197 -11.98 -11.42 -3.34
N GLY A 198 -11.46 -11.79 -2.18
CA GLY A 198 -12.02 -11.39 -0.90
C GLY A 198 -11.80 -9.92 -0.58
N ILE A 199 -10.65 -9.39 -0.91
CA ILE A 199 -10.23 -8.04 -0.54
C ILE A 199 -10.51 -6.98 -1.61
N GLY A 200 -10.92 -7.37 -2.82
CA GLY A 200 -11.26 -6.44 -3.90
C GLY A 200 -10.05 -5.75 -4.55
N GLN A 201 -8.84 -6.29 -4.42
CA GLN A 201 -7.65 -5.75 -5.08
C GLN A 201 -7.37 -6.49 -6.40
N SER A 202 -7.39 -5.76 -7.50
CA SER A 202 -6.80 -6.15 -8.77
C SER A 202 -5.56 -5.29 -9.00
N PHE A 203 -4.38 -5.90 -8.98
CA PHE A 203 -3.13 -5.18 -9.10
C PHE A 203 -3.07 -4.30 -10.37
N PRO A 204 -3.36 -4.81 -11.58
CA PRO A 204 -3.30 -3.97 -12.78
C PRO A 204 -4.31 -2.81 -12.74
N LYS A 205 -5.53 -3.03 -12.26
CA LYS A 205 -6.56 -1.98 -12.20
C LYS A 205 -6.21 -0.89 -11.18
N ILE A 206 -5.62 -1.26 -10.05
CA ILE A 206 -5.11 -0.29 -9.07
C ILE A 206 -3.92 0.48 -9.65
N ALA A 207 -2.99 -0.21 -10.30
CA ALA A 207 -1.84 0.40 -10.95
C ALA A 207 -2.22 1.46 -11.98
N GLU A 208 -3.23 1.22 -12.81
CA GLU A 208 -3.74 2.19 -13.80
C GLU A 208 -4.30 3.48 -13.17
N ASN A 209 -4.68 3.43 -11.91
CA ASN A 209 -5.31 4.54 -11.19
C ASN A 209 -4.40 5.21 -10.14
N THR A 210 -3.09 4.93 -10.17
CA THR A 210 -2.11 5.47 -9.23
C THR A 210 -0.87 6.00 -9.95
N ASP A 211 -0.14 6.90 -9.31
CA ASP A 211 1.15 7.41 -9.78
C ASP A 211 2.30 6.52 -9.28
N ALA A 212 2.12 5.87 -8.14
CA ALA A 212 2.98 4.82 -7.62
C ALA A 212 2.16 3.69 -6.99
N ILE A 213 2.64 2.46 -7.08
CA ILE A 213 2.06 1.30 -6.41
C ILE A 213 3.10 0.70 -5.47
N SER A 214 2.71 0.48 -4.23
CA SER A 214 3.59 0.03 -3.15
C SER A 214 3.15 -1.33 -2.64
N SER A 215 3.66 -2.38 -3.27
CA SER A 215 3.41 -3.76 -2.86
C SER A 215 4.13 -4.07 -1.56
N MET A 216 3.43 -4.66 -0.60
CA MET A 216 4.01 -5.15 0.64
C MET A 216 4.64 -6.52 0.38
N ILE A 217 5.95 -6.52 0.13
CA ILE A 217 6.70 -7.70 -0.32
C ILE A 217 7.69 -8.21 0.74
N TYR A 218 7.33 -8.08 1.98
CA TYR A 218 8.15 -8.55 3.10
C TYR A 218 8.46 -10.04 2.97
N PRO A 219 9.73 -10.47 2.94
CA PRO A 219 10.07 -11.89 2.84
C PRO A 219 9.39 -12.77 3.89
N SER A 220 9.13 -12.23 5.09
CA SER A 220 8.43 -12.93 6.18
C SER A 220 6.95 -13.22 5.91
N HIS A 221 6.34 -12.55 4.94
CA HIS A 221 4.92 -12.73 4.60
C HIS A 221 4.66 -13.82 3.57
N TRP A 222 5.71 -14.45 3.06
CA TRP A 222 5.62 -15.56 2.12
C TRP A 222 5.80 -16.89 2.85
N SER A 223 5.01 -17.87 2.43
CA SER A 223 5.01 -19.19 3.05
C SER A 223 6.17 -20.06 2.57
N PRO A 224 6.61 -21.06 3.38
CA PRO A 224 7.52 -22.08 2.89
C PRO A 224 6.99 -22.74 1.61
N GLY A 225 7.83 -22.76 0.57
CA GLY A 225 7.49 -23.25 -0.76
C GLY A 225 7.15 -22.14 -1.78
N ASP A 226 6.79 -20.95 -1.33
CA ASP A 226 6.61 -19.82 -2.23
C ASP A 226 7.92 -19.50 -2.95
N PHE A 227 7.82 -19.18 -4.24
CA PHE A 227 9.00 -18.97 -5.11
C PHE A 227 9.98 -20.15 -5.19
N GLY A 228 9.56 -21.36 -4.79
CA GLY A 228 10.44 -22.52 -4.68
C GLY A 228 11.44 -22.45 -3.51
N LEU A 229 11.24 -21.52 -2.57
CA LEU A 229 12.10 -21.31 -1.41
C LEU A 229 11.57 -22.06 -0.18
N ALA A 230 12.45 -22.80 0.50
CA ALA A 230 12.07 -23.53 1.72
C ALA A 230 11.71 -22.58 2.87
N ALA A 231 12.36 -21.42 2.95
CA ALA A 231 12.09 -20.37 3.92
C ALA A 231 12.41 -19.00 3.29
N PRO A 232 11.41 -18.33 2.68
CA PRO A 232 11.61 -17.06 1.96
C PRO A 232 12.30 -15.99 2.81
N ASP A 233 11.98 -15.88 4.09
CA ASP A 233 12.59 -14.91 5.00
C ASP A 233 14.11 -15.08 5.16
N LYS A 234 14.63 -16.28 4.96
CA LYS A 234 16.06 -16.56 5.00
C LYS A 234 16.82 -16.18 3.73
N GLU A 235 16.11 -15.98 2.64
CA GLU A 235 16.66 -15.68 1.32
C GLU A 235 16.05 -14.38 0.76
N PRO A 236 16.26 -13.22 1.43
CA PRO A 236 15.58 -11.97 1.09
C PRO A 236 15.81 -11.52 -0.35
N TYR A 237 17.03 -11.67 -0.88
CA TYR A 237 17.31 -11.36 -2.27
C TYR A 237 16.42 -12.17 -3.22
N LYS A 238 16.41 -13.50 -3.06
CA LYS A 238 15.64 -14.38 -3.96
C LYS A 238 14.14 -14.20 -3.83
N ALA A 239 13.64 -13.96 -2.61
CA ALA A 239 12.23 -13.71 -2.39
C ALA A 239 11.77 -12.47 -3.17
N ILE A 240 12.51 -11.37 -3.07
CA ILE A 240 12.20 -10.13 -3.80
C ILE A 240 12.42 -10.29 -5.30
N ASP A 241 13.52 -10.92 -5.72
CA ASP A 241 13.85 -11.16 -7.12
C ASP A 241 12.75 -11.95 -7.84
N ASN A 242 12.36 -13.10 -7.30
CA ASN A 242 11.31 -13.94 -7.87
C ASN A 242 9.92 -13.25 -7.88
N TYR A 243 9.63 -12.44 -6.85
CA TYR A 243 8.40 -11.64 -6.82
C TYR A 243 8.39 -10.62 -7.96
N LEU A 244 9.50 -9.92 -8.17
CA LEU A 244 9.60 -8.84 -9.15
C LEU A 244 9.50 -9.33 -10.59
N ASP A 245 9.86 -10.58 -10.89
CA ASP A 245 9.60 -11.18 -12.20
C ASP A 245 8.13 -11.02 -12.58
N LYS A 246 7.23 -11.28 -11.64
CA LYS A 246 5.79 -11.15 -11.88
C LYS A 246 5.32 -9.70 -11.87
N GLU A 247 5.66 -8.91 -10.85
CA GLU A 247 5.20 -7.53 -10.75
C GLU A 247 5.65 -6.68 -11.94
N THR A 248 6.93 -6.78 -12.32
CA THR A 248 7.46 -6.00 -13.44
C THR A 248 6.84 -6.41 -14.76
N SER A 249 6.51 -7.69 -14.95
CA SER A 249 5.77 -8.18 -16.11
C SER A 249 4.38 -7.56 -16.19
N VAL A 250 3.61 -7.60 -15.09
CA VAL A 250 2.26 -7.00 -15.03
C VAL A 250 2.31 -5.50 -15.29
N LEU A 251 3.23 -4.76 -14.64
CA LEU A 251 3.38 -3.32 -14.87
C LEU A 251 3.82 -2.99 -16.29
N ASN A 252 4.71 -3.80 -16.85
CA ASN A 252 5.18 -3.59 -18.23
C ASN A 252 4.04 -3.76 -19.26
N ALA A 253 3.10 -4.65 -19.00
CA ALA A 253 1.92 -4.85 -19.86
C ALA A 253 1.00 -3.62 -19.92
N LEU A 254 1.01 -2.75 -18.90
CA LEU A 254 0.25 -1.49 -18.87
C LEU A 254 0.84 -0.39 -19.78
N GLY A 255 2.04 -0.59 -20.31
CA GLY A 255 2.65 0.30 -21.27
C GLY A 255 3.30 1.54 -20.66
N LYS A 256 3.22 2.67 -21.37
CA LYS A 256 3.99 3.89 -21.03
C LYS A 256 3.45 4.63 -19.80
N ASP A 257 2.16 4.50 -19.53
CA ASP A 257 1.47 5.22 -18.46
C ASP A 257 1.43 4.43 -17.14
N LYS A 258 2.22 3.36 -17.05
CA LYS A 258 2.35 2.56 -15.83
C LYS A 258 2.87 3.41 -14.67
N PRO A 259 2.39 3.14 -13.43
CA PRO A 259 2.88 3.82 -12.25
C PRO A 259 4.33 3.43 -11.94
N LYS A 260 4.94 4.17 -11.02
CA LYS A 260 6.19 3.74 -10.39
C LYS A 260 5.94 2.53 -9.49
N SER A 261 6.79 1.52 -9.56
CA SER A 261 6.88 0.50 -8.53
C SER A 261 7.69 1.07 -7.37
N ARG A 262 7.09 1.07 -6.17
CA ARG A 262 7.70 1.57 -4.93
C ARG A 262 7.37 0.62 -3.77
N PRO A 263 7.92 -0.60 -3.80
CA PRO A 263 7.58 -1.64 -2.84
C PRO A 263 7.98 -1.29 -1.41
N TRP A 264 7.23 -1.84 -0.45
CA TRP A 264 7.60 -1.88 0.95
C TRP A 264 8.55 -3.04 1.21
N LEU A 265 9.71 -2.76 1.77
CA LEU A 265 10.73 -3.73 2.15
C LEU A 265 10.77 -3.92 3.68
N GLN A 266 11.27 -5.07 4.09
CA GLN A 266 11.33 -5.48 5.49
C GLN A 266 12.62 -4.99 6.16
N ASP A 267 12.48 -4.21 7.23
CA ASP A 267 13.57 -3.83 8.12
C ASP A 267 13.26 -4.27 9.56
N PHE A 268 12.97 -5.55 9.74
CA PHE A 268 12.71 -6.17 11.05
C PHE A 268 13.01 -7.67 11.00
N THR A 269 13.31 -8.26 12.17
CA THR A 269 13.51 -9.71 12.32
C THR A 269 12.20 -10.39 12.70
N ALA A 270 11.73 -11.33 11.88
CA ALA A 270 10.45 -12.03 12.01
C ALA A 270 10.54 -13.28 12.90
N GLN A 271 10.91 -13.13 14.17
CA GLN A 271 11.10 -14.25 15.12
C GLN A 271 9.86 -15.14 15.28
N TYR A 272 8.67 -14.59 15.05
CA TYR A 272 7.40 -15.33 15.15
C TYR A 272 7.27 -16.49 14.15
N LEU A 273 8.10 -16.52 13.09
CA LEU A 273 8.13 -17.61 12.11
C LEU A 273 8.79 -18.89 12.65
N GLY A 274 9.49 -18.82 13.80
CA GLY A 274 10.27 -19.92 14.37
C GLY A 274 11.66 -20.06 13.74
N GLU A 275 12.62 -20.58 14.52
CA GLU A 275 14.07 -20.60 14.19
C GLU A 275 14.43 -21.21 12.84
N SER A 276 13.63 -22.17 12.35
CA SER A 276 13.87 -22.79 11.05
C SER A 276 13.49 -21.89 9.86
N ASN A 277 12.63 -20.88 10.05
CA ASN A 277 11.96 -20.15 8.97
C ASN A 277 12.34 -18.66 8.89
N TYR A 278 13.10 -18.13 9.84
CA TYR A 278 13.56 -16.74 9.79
C TYR A 278 15.08 -16.60 9.91
N LYS A 279 15.59 -15.44 9.58
CA LYS A 279 16.96 -14.99 9.89
C LYS A 279 16.94 -13.65 10.60
N ALA A 280 18.02 -13.31 11.32
CA ALA A 280 18.21 -11.93 11.77
C ALA A 280 18.39 -11.00 10.57
N TYR A 281 17.62 -9.89 10.54
CA TYR A 281 17.76 -8.87 9.50
C TYR A 281 18.78 -7.84 9.95
N ASP A 282 19.93 -7.92 9.35
CA ASP A 282 21.05 -6.97 9.46
C ASP A 282 21.12 -6.10 8.20
N SER A 283 22.14 -5.25 8.11
CA SER A 283 22.36 -4.39 6.93
C SER A 283 22.39 -5.19 5.62
N GLN A 284 23.03 -6.37 5.61
CA GLN A 284 23.11 -7.20 4.42
C GLN A 284 21.73 -7.70 3.96
N ALA A 285 20.84 -8.09 4.89
CA ALA A 285 19.52 -8.57 4.54
C ALA A 285 18.65 -7.46 3.92
N ILE A 286 18.86 -6.21 4.32
CA ILE A 286 18.17 -5.05 3.73
C ILE A 286 18.77 -4.69 2.38
N GLU A 287 20.11 -4.66 2.27
CA GLU A 287 20.82 -4.46 1.01
C GLU A 287 20.45 -5.50 -0.04
N ASP A 288 20.30 -6.77 0.35
CA ASP A 288 19.86 -7.86 -0.52
C ASP A 288 18.49 -7.58 -1.15
N GLN A 289 17.55 -7.03 -0.39
CA GLN A 289 16.24 -6.63 -0.92
C GLN A 289 16.38 -5.47 -1.91
N VAL A 290 17.14 -4.43 -1.55
CA VAL A 290 17.36 -3.26 -2.42
C VAL A 290 18.09 -3.66 -3.72
N ARG A 291 19.09 -4.54 -3.63
CA ARG A 291 19.81 -5.05 -4.80
C ARG A 291 18.90 -5.80 -5.76
N ALA A 292 17.99 -6.64 -5.24
CA ALA A 292 17.00 -7.31 -6.08
C ALA A 292 16.10 -6.31 -6.83
N LEU A 293 15.69 -5.21 -6.20
CA LEU A 293 14.97 -4.14 -6.88
C LEU A 293 15.80 -3.53 -8.02
N LYS A 294 17.05 -3.22 -7.75
CA LYS A 294 17.96 -2.61 -8.75
C LYS A 294 18.17 -3.52 -9.97
N ASP A 295 18.29 -4.82 -9.75
CA ASP A 295 18.46 -5.82 -10.81
C ASP A 295 17.23 -5.91 -11.72
N HIS A 296 16.06 -5.50 -11.25
CA HIS A 296 14.83 -5.35 -12.04
C HIS A 296 14.58 -3.91 -12.54
N GLY A 297 15.50 -2.98 -12.27
CA GLY A 297 15.34 -1.58 -12.66
C GLY A 297 14.31 -0.81 -11.84
N VAL A 298 13.93 -1.31 -10.67
CA VAL A 298 13.08 -0.64 -9.70
C VAL A 298 13.97 0.23 -8.80
N ASN A 299 13.71 1.54 -8.78
CA ASN A 299 14.58 2.52 -8.12
C ASN A 299 13.93 3.20 -6.91
N GLU A 300 12.67 2.91 -6.63
CA GLU A 300 11.95 3.48 -5.51
C GLU A 300 11.52 2.36 -4.56
N PHE A 301 11.60 2.60 -3.26
CA PHE A 301 11.16 1.67 -2.22
C PHE A 301 10.84 2.40 -0.93
N LEU A 302 10.15 1.71 -0.04
CA LEU A 302 9.86 2.13 1.32
C LEU A 302 10.35 1.04 2.28
N LEU A 303 10.75 1.44 3.47
CA LEU A 303 11.16 0.52 4.54
C LEU A 303 10.09 0.46 5.62
N TRP A 304 9.80 -0.74 6.09
CA TRP A 304 8.87 -0.96 7.20
C TRP A 304 9.58 -1.53 8.42
N ASN A 305 9.43 -0.83 9.54
CA ASN A 305 9.72 -1.29 10.88
C ASN A 305 8.68 -0.70 11.84
N ALA A 306 7.90 -1.55 12.50
CA ALA A 306 6.82 -1.12 13.38
C ALA A 306 7.29 -0.28 14.59
N ALA A 307 8.54 -0.47 15.02
CA ALA A 307 9.14 0.31 16.11
C ALA A 307 9.81 1.60 15.65
N ASN A 308 9.87 1.86 14.33
CA ASN A 308 10.67 2.93 13.72
C ASN A 308 12.17 2.88 14.11
N ASP A 309 12.68 1.69 14.40
CA ASP A 309 14.08 1.43 14.73
C ASP A 309 14.75 0.76 13.53
N TYR A 310 15.24 1.60 12.62
CA TYR A 310 15.80 1.15 11.35
C TYR A 310 17.26 0.76 11.46
N THR A 311 17.65 -0.28 10.71
CA THR A 311 19.00 -0.82 10.69
C THR A 311 19.98 0.21 10.13
N THR A 312 21.08 0.43 10.83
CA THR A 312 22.16 1.34 10.43
C THR A 312 23.21 0.65 9.56
N GLY A 313 23.98 1.44 8.80
CA GLY A 313 25.09 0.95 7.99
C GLY A 313 24.65 0.19 6.74
N VAL A 314 23.43 0.44 6.26
CA VAL A 314 22.88 -0.13 5.03
C VAL A 314 23.33 0.70 3.83
N ASP A 315 23.78 0.06 2.77
CA ASP A 315 23.92 0.66 1.45
C ASP A 315 22.57 0.65 0.74
N TYR A 316 21.90 1.80 0.68
CA TYR A 316 20.59 1.94 0.01
C TYR A 316 20.72 2.20 -1.50
N THR A 317 21.94 2.30 -2.02
CA THR A 317 22.23 2.57 -3.44
C THR A 317 23.17 1.55 -4.07
N PRO A 318 23.00 0.23 -3.78
CA PRO A 318 23.89 -0.78 -4.35
C PRO A 318 23.81 -0.74 -5.89
N GLU A 319 24.92 -1.00 -6.54
CA GLU A 319 24.92 -1.14 -8.00
C GLU A 319 24.15 -2.41 -8.42
N ALA A 320 23.33 -2.28 -9.47
CA ALA A 320 22.70 -3.44 -10.08
C ALA A 320 23.73 -4.36 -10.72
N ASP A 321 23.47 -5.67 -10.70
CA ASP A 321 24.16 -6.61 -11.58
C ASP A 321 23.79 -6.29 -13.04
N LYS A 322 24.79 -5.84 -13.80
CA LYS A 322 24.58 -5.35 -15.18
C LYS A 322 24.09 -6.45 -16.13
N GLU A 323 24.53 -7.68 -15.93
CA GLU A 323 24.11 -8.82 -16.75
C GLU A 323 22.68 -9.19 -16.43
N LYS A 324 22.35 -9.34 -15.14
CA LYS A 324 21.01 -9.67 -14.70
C LYS A 324 19.98 -8.59 -15.05
N LEU A 325 20.32 -7.32 -14.86
CA LEU A 325 19.47 -6.19 -15.28
C LEU A 325 19.21 -6.21 -16.81
N LYS A 326 20.18 -6.63 -17.60
CA LYS A 326 20.03 -6.75 -19.05
C LYS A 326 19.14 -7.93 -19.41
N GLU A 327 19.32 -9.07 -18.76
CA GLU A 327 18.49 -10.28 -18.93
C GLU A 327 17.03 -9.97 -18.59
N ASN A 328 16.75 -9.44 -17.43
CA ASN A 328 15.41 -9.06 -16.99
C ASN A 328 14.74 -8.07 -17.96
N LYS A 329 15.49 -7.07 -18.45
CA LYS A 329 14.96 -6.14 -19.48
C LYS A 329 14.70 -6.80 -20.83
N GLN A 330 15.43 -7.85 -21.17
CA GLN A 330 15.22 -8.59 -22.41
C GLN A 330 13.98 -9.48 -22.31
N GLU A 331 13.80 -10.18 -21.20
CA GLU A 331 12.63 -11.01 -20.91
C GLU A 331 11.34 -10.21 -21.02
N LEU A 332 11.27 -9.02 -20.36
CA LEU A 332 10.11 -8.12 -20.46
C LEU A 332 9.80 -7.67 -21.90
N LYS A 333 10.82 -7.51 -22.76
CA LYS A 333 10.62 -7.17 -24.17
C LYS A 333 10.07 -8.35 -24.96
N ASP A 334 10.49 -9.53 -24.66
CA ASP A 334 10.07 -10.74 -25.38
C ASP A 334 8.65 -11.12 -24.99
N GLU A 335 8.28 -11.05 -23.70
CA GLU A 335 6.90 -11.18 -23.23
C GLU A 335 5.95 -10.18 -23.90
N SER A 336 6.39 -8.92 -24.03
CA SER A 336 5.56 -7.88 -24.67
C SER A 336 5.36 -8.08 -26.17
N LYS A 337 6.23 -8.83 -26.85
CA LYS A 337 6.06 -9.23 -28.26
C LYS A 337 5.10 -10.41 -28.37
N GLU A 338 5.25 -11.43 -27.52
CA GLU A 338 4.39 -12.60 -27.52
C GLU A 338 2.92 -12.26 -27.25
N SER A 339 2.66 -11.32 -26.34
CA SER A 339 1.29 -10.86 -26.05
C SER A 339 0.67 -10.15 -27.25
N LYS A 340 1.43 -9.33 -27.98
CA LYS A 340 0.95 -8.64 -29.20
C LYS A 340 0.71 -9.59 -30.38
N ASP A 341 1.42 -10.70 -30.43
CA ASP A 341 1.25 -11.69 -31.51
C ASP A 341 0.06 -12.65 -31.22
N LYS A 342 -0.36 -12.78 -29.96
CA LYS A 342 -1.57 -13.52 -29.57
C LYS A 342 -2.87 -12.71 -29.75
N GLU A 343 -2.79 -11.39 -29.83
CA GLU A 343 -3.93 -10.49 -30.09
C GLU A 343 -4.21 -10.25 -31.59
N LYS A 344 -3.39 -10.76 -32.49
CA LYS A 344 -3.58 -10.76 -33.96
C LYS A 344 -4.18 -12.06 -34.45
#